data_ad848d8c3001a542641cab6d04891003
#
_entry.id   ad848d8c3001a542641cab6d04891003
#
_cell.length_a   1.000
_cell.length_b   1.000
_cell.length_c   1.000
_cell.angle_alpha   90.00
_cell.angle_beta   90.00
_cell.angle_gamma   90.00
#
_symmetry.space_group_name_H-M   'P 1'
#
loop_
_entity.id
_entity.type
_entity.pdbx_description
1 polymer ?
#
loop_
_entity_poly.entity_id
_entity_poly.type
_entity_poly.pdbx_seq_one_letter_code
_entity_poly.pdbx_strand_id
1 'polypeptide(L)'
;MYELENKYVPSSRRFGFVNWIGVWHLYKKEILRFLTVWAQTLFAPMITSILFLLVISLAIGNERGNVLGVSFINFLAPGLIAMQIIQQAFSHSSSSLLMGKIMGNIVDMIAAPLSPGEVTISIIFASITRALMIAIASIIVFSFLIAVSYRHLTLPTTPYG
;
A
#
# COMPACT_ATOMS: atom_id res chain seq x y z
N MET A 1 44.42 -4.61 43.75
CA MET A 1 43.54 -5.60 43.13
C MET A 1 42.14 -5.11 43.30
N TYR A 2 41.50 -4.63 42.28
CA TYR A 2 40.19 -3.97 42.05
C TYR A 2 40.34 -2.55 41.41
N GLU A 3 41.03 -2.50 40.29
CA GLU A 3 40.89 -1.41 39.32
C GLU A 3 40.23 -1.94 38.05
N LEU A 4 39.04 -2.50 38.18
CA LEU A 4 38.23 -2.92 37.04
C LEU A 4 36.80 -2.39 37.21
N GLU A 5 36.65 -1.08 37.30
CA GLU A 5 35.30 -0.55 37.16
C GLU A 5 35.28 0.86 36.54
N ASN A 6 35.97 0.99 35.41
CA ASN A 6 35.55 2.01 34.48
C ASN A 6 34.34 1.45 33.70
N LYS A 7 33.28 1.25 34.45
CA LYS A 7 32.04 0.72 33.94
C LYS A 7 31.45 1.77 33.02
N TYR A 8 31.38 1.46 31.75
CA TYR A 8 30.56 2.17 30.79
C TYR A 8 29.15 2.30 31.40
N VAL A 9 28.90 3.42 32.06
CA VAL A 9 27.56 3.81 32.44
C VAL A 9 26.97 4.42 31.19
N PRO A 10 26.06 3.72 30.49
CA PRO A 10 25.43 4.32 29.32
C PRO A 10 24.69 5.56 29.82
N SER A 11 25.18 6.74 29.41
CA SER A 11 24.52 7.99 29.72
C SER A 11 23.08 7.91 29.17
N SER A 12 22.11 8.17 30.01
CA SER A 12 20.71 8.23 29.60
C SER A 12 20.58 9.24 28.45
N ARG A 13 20.26 8.77 27.25
CA ARG A 13 20.00 9.65 26.12
C ARG A 13 18.82 10.56 26.50
N ARG A 14 19.07 11.86 26.57
CA ARG A 14 18.02 12.86 26.69
C ARG A 14 17.34 12.99 25.33
N PHE A 15 16.19 12.39 25.17
CA PHE A 15 15.31 12.61 24.04
C PHE A 15 14.65 13.98 24.22
N GLY A 16 14.55 14.77 23.13
CA GLY A 16 13.74 15.98 23.09
C GLY A 16 12.25 15.64 23.23
N PHE A 17 11.38 16.61 22.98
CA PHE A 17 9.91 16.40 23.01
C PHE A 17 9.43 15.31 22.07
N VAL A 18 10.14 15.06 20.98
CA VAL A 18 9.85 14.01 19.97
C VAL A 18 11.14 13.26 19.63
N ASN A 19 11.06 11.93 19.66
CA ASN A 19 12.17 11.07 19.27
C ASN A 19 12.15 10.80 17.75
N TRP A 20 12.55 11.80 16.95
CA TRP A 20 12.57 11.69 15.49
C TRP A 20 13.39 10.51 14.97
N ILE A 21 14.46 10.15 15.65
CA ILE A 21 15.30 9.01 15.28
C ILE A 21 14.50 7.71 15.43
N GLY A 22 13.80 7.54 16.53
CA GLY A 22 12.96 6.37 16.78
C GLY A 22 11.79 6.28 15.79
N VAL A 23 11.10 7.39 15.53
CA VAL A 23 10.04 7.51 14.52
C VAL A 23 10.55 7.07 13.14
N TRP A 24 11.71 7.58 12.72
CA TRP A 24 12.31 7.22 11.44
C TRP A 24 12.69 5.74 11.34
N HIS A 25 13.28 5.18 12.39
CA HIS A 25 13.63 3.75 12.42
C HIS A 25 12.38 2.86 12.37
N LEU A 26 11.34 3.21 13.08
CA LEU A 26 10.07 2.48 13.04
C LEU A 26 9.42 2.57 11.64
N TYR A 27 9.36 3.77 11.08
CA TYR A 27 8.89 3.98 9.70
C TYR A 27 9.66 3.13 8.69
N LYS A 28 11.01 3.17 8.75
CA LYS A 28 11.88 2.40 7.87
C LYS A 28 11.66 0.89 8.03
N LYS A 29 11.50 0.40 9.25
CA LYS A 29 11.15 -1.01 9.54
C LYS A 29 9.85 -1.42 8.85
N GLU A 30 8.80 -0.60 8.93
CA GLU A 30 7.51 -0.86 8.30
C GLU A 30 7.60 -0.87 6.77
N ILE A 31 8.36 0.05 6.18
CA ILE A 31 8.59 0.08 4.72
C ILE A 31 9.38 -1.14 4.26
N LEU A 32 10.46 -1.50 4.95
CA LEU A 32 11.25 -2.69 4.60
C LEU A 32 10.43 -3.98 4.70
N ARG A 33 9.59 -4.10 5.73
CA ARG A 33 8.66 -5.22 5.87
C ARG A 33 7.71 -5.31 4.68
N PHE A 34 7.16 -4.19 4.24
CA PHE A 34 6.32 -4.13 3.05
C PHE A 34 7.11 -4.54 1.79
N LEU A 35 8.32 -4.00 1.61
CA LEU A 35 9.16 -4.31 0.45
C LEU A 35 9.59 -5.78 0.39
N THR A 36 9.68 -6.47 1.52
CA THR A 36 9.99 -7.91 1.54
C THR A 36 8.90 -8.75 0.90
N VAL A 37 7.64 -8.33 1.01
CA VAL A 37 6.46 -9.02 0.44
C VAL A 37 5.79 -8.22 -0.67
N TRP A 38 6.54 -7.32 -1.32
CA TRP A 38 5.99 -6.36 -2.30
C TRP A 38 5.23 -7.03 -3.44
N ALA A 39 5.78 -8.14 -3.95
CA ALA A 39 5.17 -8.86 -5.06
C ALA A 39 3.76 -9.34 -4.71
N GLN A 40 3.60 -10.07 -3.61
CA GLN A 40 2.30 -10.56 -3.16
C GLN A 40 1.34 -9.40 -2.86
N THR A 41 1.85 -8.33 -2.26
CA THR A 41 1.03 -7.20 -1.80
C THR A 41 0.57 -6.29 -2.94
N LEU A 42 1.35 -6.21 -4.03
CA LEU A 42 0.99 -5.42 -5.22
C LEU A 42 0.17 -6.25 -6.21
N PHE A 43 0.62 -7.47 -6.54
CA PHE A 43 -0.04 -8.26 -7.59
C PHE A 43 -1.41 -8.79 -7.18
N ALA A 44 -1.60 -9.24 -5.94
CA ALA A 44 -2.87 -9.80 -5.53
C ALA A 44 -4.06 -8.83 -5.69
N PRO A 45 -4.04 -7.59 -5.16
CA PRO A 45 -5.14 -6.65 -5.36
C PRO A 45 -5.28 -6.20 -6.82
N MET A 46 -4.18 -6.11 -7.59
CA MET A 46 -4.24 -5.76 -9.00
C MET A 46 -4.95 -6.83 -9.82
N ILE A 47 -4.57 -8.11 -9.66
CA ILE A 47 -5.21 -9.23 -10.35
C ILE A 47 -6.70 -9.27 -10.03
N THR A 48 -7.05 -9.12 -8.76
CA THR A 48 -8.47 -9.10 -8.35
C THR A 48 -9.26 -7.99 -9.03
N SER A 49 -8.69 -6.79 -9.12
CA SER A 49 -9.38 -5.65 -9.74
C SER A 49 -9.47 -5.77 -11.27
N ILE A 50 -8.42 -6.29 -11.90
CA ILE A 50 -8.43 -6.58 -13.34
C ILE A 50 -9.51 -7.63 -13.65
N LEU A 51 -9.54 -8.71 -12.87
CA LEU A 51 -10.55 -9.77 -13.03
C LEU A 51 -11.96 -9.22 -12.80
N PHE A 52 -12.15 -8.39 -11.77
CA PHE A 52 -13.43 -7.74 -11.51
C PHE A 52 -13.85 -6.83 -12.67
N LEU A 53 -12.93 -6.00 -13.18
CA LEU A 53 -13.18 -5.14 -14.33
C LEU A 53 -13.55 -5.94 -15.56
N LEU A 54 -12.85 -7.05 -15.81
CA LEU A 54 -13.12 -7.95 -16.94
C LEU A 54 -14.50 -8.59 -16.82
N VAL A 55 -14.84 -9.15 -15.66
CA VAL A 55 -16.16 -9.77 -15.44
C VAL A 55 -17.29 -8.75 -15.63
N ILE A 56 -17.15 -7.57 -15.05
CA ILE A 56 -18.17 -6.51 -15.20
C ILE A 56 -18.25 -6.01 -16.64
N SER A 57 -17.12 -5.88 -17.33
CA SER A 57 -17.09 -5.48 -18.73
C SER A 57 -17.78 -6.50 -19.64
N LEU A 58 -17.58 -7.79 -19.40
CA LEU A 58 -18.26 -8.86 -20.17
C LEU A 58 -19.76 -8.96 -19.85
N ALA A 59 -20.13 -8.77 -18.56
CA ALA A 59 -21.52 -8.92 -18.12
C ALA A 59 -22.41 -7.74 -18.54
N ILE A 60 -21.88 -6.52 -18.53
CA ILE A 60 -22.69 -5.29 -18.64
C ILE A 60 -22.15 -4.35 -19.74
N GLY A 61 -20.91 -4.53 -20.18
CA GLY A 61 -20.18 -3.55 -21.01
C GLY A 61 -20.84 -3.24 -22.36
N ASN A 62 -21.52 -4.20 -22.95
CA ASN A 62 -22.21 -4.04 -24.26
C ASN A 62 -23.60 -3.43 -24.14
N GLU A 63 -24.22 -3.53 -22.98
CA GLU A 63 -25.60 -3.07 -22.74
C GLU A 63 -25.64 -1.63 -22.17
N ARG A 64 -24.61 -1.22 -21.44
CA ARG A 64 -24.49 0.14 -20.92
C ARG A 64 -23.61 0.96 -21.82
N GLY A 65 -24.23 1.85 -22.61
CA GLY A 65 -23.56 2.87 -23.36
C GLY A 65 -22.67 3.80 -22.52
N ASN A 66 -22.39 4.96 -22.99
CA ASN A 66 -21.57 5.95 -22.28
C ASN A 66 -22.24 6.42 -20.97
N VAL A 67 -21.46 6.41 -19.89
CA VAL A 67 -21.84 6.99 -18.61
C VAL A 67 -21.13 8.34 -18.49
N LEU A 68 -21.88 9.42 -18.35
CA LEU A 68 -21.34 10.80 -18.31
C LEU A 68 -20.46 11.15 -19.52
N GLY A 69 -20.72 10.58 -20.70
CA GLY A 69 -19.94 10.83 -21.91
C GLY A 69 -18.65 10.02 -22.04
N VAL A 70 -18.32 9.15 -21.09
CA VAL A 70 -17.19 8.22 -21.13
C VAL A 70 -17.66 6.78 -21.17
N SER A 71 -16.86 5.91 -21.79
CA SER A 71 -17.11 4.47 -21.78
C SER A 71 -17.22 3.96 -20.34
N PHE A 72 -18.16 3.04 -20.09
CA PHE A 72 -18.40 2.48 -18.75
C PHE A 72 -17.13 1.94 -18.09
N ILE A 73 -16.23 1.32 -18.84
CA ILE A 73 -14.96 0.81 -18.34
C ILE A 73 -14.05 1.94 -17.82
N ASN A 74 -13.98 3.05 -18.57
CA ASN A 74 -13.18 4.21 -18.18
C ASN A 74 -13.74 4.92 -16.95
N PHE A 75 -15.03 4.83 -16.72
CA PHE A 75 -15.69 5.33 -15.51
C PHE A 75 -15.43 4.43 -14.30
N LEU A 76 -15.44 3.10 -14.50
CA LEU A 76 -15.30 2.12 -13.42
C LEU A 76 -13.85 2.01 -12.91
N ALA A 77 -12.86 2.11 -13.79
CA ALA A 77 -11.45 1.93 -13.47
C ALA A 77 -10.94 2.84 -12.33
N PRO A 78 -11.15 4.16 -12.36
CA PRO A 78 -10.71 5.04 -11.27
C PRO A 78 -11.42 4.75 -9.94
N GLY A 79 -12.67 4.30 -9.97
CA GLY A 79 -13.39 3.87 -8.78
C GLY A 79 -12.75 2.65 -8.11
N LEU A 80 -12.34 1.67 -8.90
CA LEU A 80 -11.62 0.48 -8.41
C LEU A 80 -10.26 0.84 -7.83
N ILE A 81 -9.52 1.75 -8.47
CA ILE A 81 -8.24 2.24 -7.95
C ILE A 81 -8.43 2.93 -6.60
N ALA A 82 -9.41 3.82 -6.48
CA ALA A 82 -9.71 4.51 -5.24
C ALA A 82 -10.08 3.54 -4.11
N MET A 83 -10.92 2.54 -4.39
CA MET A 83 -11.28 1.49 -3.45
C MET A 83 -10.04 0.71 -2.97
N GLN A 84 -9.13 0.35 -3.88
CA GLN A 84 -7.89 -0.34 -3.53
C GLN A 84 -6.99 0.49 -2.61
N ILE A 85 -6.83 1.78 -2.88
CA ILE A 85 -6.01 2.69 -2.07
C ILE A 85 -6.50 2.69 -0.63
N ILE A 86 -7.81 2.89 -0.44
CA ILE A 86 -8.45 2.93 0.88
C ILE A 86 -8.28 1.58 1.60
N GLN A 87 -8.60 0.49 0.92
CA GLN A 87 -8.53 -0.86 1.48
C GLN A 87 -7.11 -1.24 1.89
N GLN A 88 -6.11 -0.90 1.06
CA GLN A 88 -4.71 -1.21 1.33
C GLN A 88 -4.13 -0.34 2.45
N ALA A 89 -4.48 0.93 2.53
CA ALA A 89 -4.07 1.80 3.64
C ALA A 89 -4.61 1.28 4.98
N PHE A 90 -5.89 0.94 5.04
CA PHE A 90 -6.52 0.39 6.23
C PHE A 90 -5.94 -0.97 6.63
N SER A 91 -5.83 -1.89 5.67
CA SER A 91 -5.29 -3.23 5.89
C SER A 91 -3.85 -3.20 6.43
N HIS A 92 -3.01 -2.28 5.94
CA HIS A 92 -1.65 -2.15 6.43
C HIS A 92 -1.60 -1.68 7.88
N SER A 93 -2.33 -0.62 8.21
CA SER A 93 -2.36 -0.09 9.57
C SER A 93 -2.85 -1.14 10.58
N SER A 94 -3.92 -1.85 10.25
CA SER A 94 -4.49 -2.90 11.10
C SER A 94 -3.55 -4.10 11.23
N SER A 95 -2.99 -4.58 10.13
CA SER A 95 -2.11 -5.76 10.13
C SER A 95 -0.79 -5.48 10.82
N SER A 96 -0.26 -4.27 10.78
CA SER A 96 0.97 -3.91 11.46
C SER A 96 0.85 -4.10 12.98
N LEU A 97 -0.21 -3.57 13.56
CA LEU A 97 -0.46 -3.68 15.00
C LEU A 97 -0.81 -5.11 15.40
N LEU A 98 -1.66 -5.78 14.63
CA LEU A 98 -2.11 -7.13 14.92
C LEU A 98 -0.94 -8.13 14.86
N MET A 99 -0.12 -8.08 13.82
CA MET A 99 1.06 -8.94 13.68
C MET A 99 2.10 -8.66 14.76
N GLY A 100 2.31 -7.41 15.15
CA GLY A 100 3.15 -7.05 16.28
C GLY A 100 2.69 -7.72 17.57
N LYS A 101 1.38 -7.83 17.78
CA LYS A 101 0.80 -8.50 18.96
C LYS A 101 0.93 -10.03 18.88
N ILE A 102 0.61 -10.62 17.75
CA ILE A 102 0.64 -12.08 17.56
C ILE A 102 2.07 -12.64 17.65
N MET A 103 3.03 -11.94 17.07
CA MET A 103 4.44 -12.36 17.05
C MET A 103 5.21 -11.99 18.32
N GLY A 104 4.56 -11.36 19.31
CA GLY A 104 5.20 -10.92 20.54
C GLY A 104 6.11 -9.68 20.39
N ASN A 105 6.31 -9.18 19.17
CA ASN A 105 7.15 -8.01 18.89
C ASN A 105 6.59 -6.69 19.46
N ILE A 106 5.36 -6.73 19.98
CA ILE A 106 4.74 -5.56 20.63
C ILE A 106 5.50 -5.18 21.91
N VAL A 107 6.13 -6.16 22.58
CA VAL A 107 6.94 -5.92 23.76
C VAL A 107 8.15 -5.05 23.41
N ASP A 108 8.81 -5.33 22.31
CA ASP A 108 9.96 -4.54 21.80
C ASP A 108 9.53 -3.12 21.45
N MET A 109 8.31 -2.99 20.93
CA MET A 109 7.73 -1.71 20.54
C MET A 109 7.35 -0.85 21.75
N ILE A 110 6.87 -1.49 22.84
CA ILE A 110 6.54 -0.83 24.12
C ILE A 110 7.81 -0.53 24.92
N ALA A 111 8.83 -1.41 24.85
CA ALA A 111 10.11 -1.22 25.51
C ALA A 111 10.97 -0.14 24.83
N ALA A 112 10.70 0.19 23.57
CA ALA A 112 11.37 1.29 22.88
C ALA A 112 10.98 2.63 23.53
N PRO A 113 11.90 3.59 23.61
CA PRO A 113 11.63 4.92 24.18
C PRO A 113 10.84 5.79 23.20
N LEU A 114 9.66 5.31 22.82
CA LEU A 114 8.72 5.96 21.89
C LEU A 114 7.40 6.22 22.61
N SER A 115 6.84 7.40 22.41
CA SER A 115 5.49 7.69 22.87
C SER A 115 4.44 6.98 22.01
N PRO A 116 3.25 6.66 22.54
CA PRO A 116 2.18 6.06 21.73
C PRO A 116 1.81 6.88 20.49
N GLY A 117 1.91 8.21 20.57
CA GLY A 117 1.68 9.11 19.44
C GLY A 117 2.73 8.95 18.35
N GLU A 118 4.00 8.84 18.71
CA GLU A 118 5.12 8.64 17.76
C GLU A 118 5.00 7.31 17.01
N VAL A 119 4.59 6.25 17.71
CA VAL A 119 4.31 4.95 17.12
C VAL A 119 3.16 5.04 16.11
N THR A 120 2.06 5.67 16.50
CA THR A 120 0.89 5.84 15.63
C THR A 120 1.22 6.64 14.38
N ILE A 121 1.92 7.74 14.53
CA ILE A 121 2.37 8.59 13.41
C ILE A 121 3.26 7.80 12.45
N SER A 122 4.22 7.03 12.96
CA SER A 122 5.11 6.21 12.14
C SER A 122 4.34 5.20 11.28
N ILE A 123 3.34 4.52 11.87
CA ILE A 123 2.51 3.54 11.17
C ILE A 123 1.63 4.22 10.13
N ILE A 124 1.05 5.39 10.44
CA ILE A 124 0.22 6.15 9.49
C ILE A 124 1.06 6.58 8.28
N PHE A 125 2.25 7.15 8.49
CA PHE A 125 3.13 7.53 7.37
C PHE A 125 3.54 6.33 6.52
N ALA A 126 3.85 5.20 7.13
CA ALA A 126 4.14 3.97 6.40
C ALA A 126 2.95 3.49 5.57
N SER A 127 1.73 3.57 6.11
CA SER A 127 0.50 3.21 5.41
C SER A 127 0.21 4.13 4.22
N ILE A 128 0.42 5.43 4.37
CA ILE A 128 0.28 6.42 3.30
C ILE A 128 1.29 6.13 2.18
N THR A 129 2.56 5.90 2.53
CA THR A 129 3.61 5.59 1.53
C THR A 129 3.26 4.33 0.75
N ARG A 130 2.79 3.28 1.42
CA ARG A 130 2.35 2.05 0.77
C ARG A 130 1.15 2.29 -0.14
N ALA A 131 0.14 3.01 0.31
CA ALA A 131 -1.05 3.33 -0.48
C ALA A 131 -0.69 4.10 -1.75
N LEU A 132 0.24 5.07 -1.66
CA LEU A 132 0.75 5.81 -2.82
C LEU A 132 1.49 4.91 -3.81
N MET A 133 2.34 4.01 -3.33
CA MET A 133 3.03 3.04 -4.21
C MET A 133 2.04 2.16 -4.96
N ILE A 134 1.02 1.66 -4.28
CA ILE A 134 -0.04 0.84 -4.89
C ILE A 134 -0.86 1.67 -5.89
N ALA A 135 -1.18 2.92 -5.56
CA ALA A 135 -1.89 3.82 -6.45
C ALA A 135 -1.13 4.04 -7.77
N ILE A 136 0.15 4.37 -7.69
CA ILE A 136 1.01 4.58 -8.85
C ILE A 136 1.09 3.30 -9.71
N ALA A 137 1.36 2.16 -9.07
CA ALA A 137 1.43 0.89 -9.75
C ALA A 137 0.10 0.52 -10.42
N SER A 138 -1.03 0.75 -9.75
CA SER A 138 -2.37 0.51 -10.31
C SER A 138 -2.66 1.41 -11.50
N ILE A 139 -2.35 2.69 -11.43
CA ILE A 139 -2.53 3.63 -12.54
C ILE A 139 -1.75 3.17 -13.77
N ILE A 140 -0.49 2.77 -13.60
CA ILE A 140 0.36 2.29 -14.70
C ILE A 140 -0.28 1.04 -15.34
N VAL A 141 -0.68 0.06 -14.55
CA VAL A 141 -1.26 -1.19 -15.04
C VAL A 141 -2.60 -0.96 -15.74
N PHE A 142 -3.49 -0.17 -15.15
CA PHE A 142 -4.78 0.13 -15.76
C PHE A 142 -4.64 0.98 -17.03
N SER A 143 -3.71 1.94 -17.07
CA SER A 143 -3.42 2.72 -18.27
C SER A 143 -2.94 1.82 -19.42
N PHE A 144 -2.07 0.86 -19.11
CA PHE A 144 -1.60 -0.11 -20.10
C PHE A 144 -2.73 -1.02 -20.60
N LEU A 145 -3.55 -1.54 -19.70
CA LEU A 145 -4.71 -2.38 -20.05
C LEU A 145 -5.71 -1.64 -20.94
N ILE A 146 -6.04 -0.41 -20.61
CA ILE A 146 -6.95 0.42 -21.39
C ILE A 146 -6.35 0.67 -22.79
N ALA A 147 -5.06 1.04 -22.87
CA ALA A 147 -4.38 1.26 -24.16
C ALA A 147 -4.34 0.01 -25.05
N VAL A 148 -4.15 -1.17 -24.46
CA VAL A 148 -4.19 -2.46 -25.20
C VAL A 148 -5.61 -2.78 -25.66
N SER A 149 -6.61 -2.55 -24.81
CA SER A 149 -8.03 -2.80 -25.13
C SER A 149 -8.49 -1.96 -26.33
N TYR A 150 -8.08 -0.71 -26.42
CA TYR A 150 -8.40 0.14 -27.58
C TYR A 150 -7.76 -0.36 -28.87
N ARG A 151 -6.57 -0.93 -28.84
CA ARG A 151 -5.89 -1.46 -30.02
C ARG A 151 -6.58 -2.71 -30.59
N HIS A 152 -7.16 -3.55 -29.76
CA HIS A 152 -7.88 -4.74 -30.20
C HIS A 152 -9.29 -4.45 -30.72
N LEU A 153 -9.92 -3.37 -30.27
CA LEU A 153 -11.24 -2.94 -30.75
C LEU A 153 -11.20 -2.17 -32.07
N THR A 154 -10.03 -1.65 -32.47
CA THR A 154 -9.82 -0.93 -33.73
C THR A 154 -9.22 -1.79 -34.83
N LEU A 155 -9.27 -3.11 -34.75
CA LEU A 155 -9.04 -3.94 -35.91
C LEU A 155 -10.15 -3.63 -36.93
N PRO A 156 -9.81 -3.10 -38.12
CA PRO A 156 -10.82 -2.85 -39.14
C PRO A 156 -11.46 -4.19 -39.47
N THR A 157 -12.74 -4.30 -39.23
CA THR A 157 -13.55 -5.26 -40.00
C THR A 157 -13.41 -4.82 -41.44
N THR A 158 -12.52 -5.43 -42.20
CA THR A 158 -12.47 -5.29 -43.62
C THR A 158 -13.84 -5.68 -44.14
N PRO A 159 -14.59 -4.78 -44.77
CA PRO A 159 -15.79 -5.17 -45.48
C PRO A 159 -15.34 -5.94 -46.72
N TYR A 160 -15.41 -7.24 -46.68
CA TYR A 160 -15.53 -7.99 -47.90
C TYR A 160 -16.94 -7.76 -48.43
N GLY A 161 -17.09 -6.73 -49.24
CA GLY A 161 -18.23 -6.55 -50.12
C GLY A 161 -18.06 -7.41 -51.38
#